data_2659fcc9c182c52e12b53e4ebb95ec45
#
_entry.id   2659fcc9c182c52e12b53e4ebb95ec45
#
_cell.length_a   1.000
_cell.length_b   1.000
_cell.length_c   1.000
_cell.angle_alpha   90.00
_cell.angle_beta   90.00
_cell.angle_gamma   90.00
#
_symmetry.space_group_name_H-M   'P 1'
#
loop_
_entity.id
_entity.type
_entity.pdbx_description
1 polymer ?
#
loop_
_entity_poly.entity_id
_entity_poly.type
_entity_poly.pdbx_seq_one_letter_code
_entity_poly.pdbx_strand_id
1 'polypeptide(L)'
;SSAYFKKKSLPLPHSKKNYQFLSMSDINTNEEEGKKNLNFIEAAVEKDLAEGKNGGRVQTRFPPEPNGYLHIGHAKAICLDFGIAERHGGICNLRFDDTNPTKEDEEYVEAIKEDIQWLGYQWGNIYYASDYFQQLWDFAIRLIEEGKAYIDEQTSEQIAQQKGTPTQPGIESPYRNRPIEESLALFKKMNTGEIAEGAMVLRAK
;
A
#
# COMPACT_ATOMS: atom_id res chain seq x y z
N SER A 1 -5.87 32.59 -31.75
CA SER A 1 -6.81 33.22 -30.83
C SER A 1 -6.90 32.36 -29.60
N SER A 2 -6.03 32.68 -28.63
CA SER A 2 -5.86 31.94 -27.36
C SER A 2 -6.81 32.56 -26.34
N ALA A 3 -7.77 31.78 -25.85
CA ALA A 3 -8.63 32.17 -24.75
C ALA A 3 -8.05 31.61 -23.41
N TYR A 4 -7.35 32.48 -22.70
CA TYR A 4 -6.93 32.24 -21.32
C TYR A 4 -8.17 32.24 -20.41
N PHE A 5 -8.50 31.08 -19.83
CA PHE A 5 -9.43 31.01 -18.72
C PHE A 5 -8.69 31.40 -17.43
N LYS A 6 -8.87 32.62 -16.96
CA LYS A 6 -8.52 33.04 -15.60
C LYS A 6 -9.42 32.29 -14.61
N LYS A 7 -8.88 31.31 -13.88
CA LYS A 7 -9.51 30.81 -12.65
C LYS A 7 -9.62 31.96 -11.65
N LYS A 8 -10.82 32.46 -11.41
CA LYS A 8 -11.12 33.33 -10.27
C LYS A 8 -11.00 32.50 -9.02
N SER A 9 -10.03 32.80 -8.17
CA SER A 9 -9.97 32.33 -6.79
C SER A 9 -11.19 32.90 -6.05
N LEU A 10 -12.09 32.03 -5.64
CA LEU A 10 -13.12 32.37 -4.65
C LEU A 10 -12.44 32.57 -3.30
N PRO A 11 -12.68 33.69 -2.60
CA PRO A 11 -12.14 33.88 -1.27
C PRO A 11 -12.79 32.86 -0.30
N LEU A 12 -11.95 32.14 0.41
CA LEU A 12 -12.36 31.31 1.54
C LEU A 12 -13.07 32.19 2.57
N PRO A 13 -14.22 31.78 3.12
CA PRO A 13 -14.87 32.54 4.16
C PRO A 13 -14.01 32.51 5.43
N HIS A 14 -13.47 33.66 5.82
CA HIS A 14 -12.92 33.90 7.13
C HIS A 14 -14.03 33.82 8.18
N SER A 15 -14.42 32.65 8.59
CA SER A 15 -15.04 32.45 9.89
C SER A 15 -14.44 31.17 10.48
N LYS A 16 -13.67 31.35 11.54
CA LYS A 16 -13.32 30.30 12.49
C LYS A 16 -14.62 29.79 13.13
N LYS A 17 -15.40 29.03 12.40
CA LYS A 17 -16.36 28.11 12.98
C LYS A 17 -15.54 26.88 13.38
N ASN A 18 -15.38 26.73 14.70
CA ASN A 18 -14.93 25.46 15.27
C ASN A 18 -15.91 24.37 14.81
N TYR A 19 -15.63 23.75 13.68
CA TYR A 19 -16.17 22.45 13.39
C TYR A 19 -15.41 21.50 14.31
N GLN A 20 -15.96 21.27 15.49
CA GLN A 20 -15.63 20.10 16.25
C GLN A 20 -16.04 18.91 15.37
N PHE A 21 -15.08 18.38 14.61
CA PHE A 21 -15.25 17.09 13.96
C PHE A 21 -15.45 16.11 15.12
N LEU A 22 -16.67 15.60 15.26
CA LEU A 22 -16.95 14.45 16.11
C LEU A 22 -15.99 13.36 15.67
N SER A 23 -15.03 13.02 16.52
CA SER A 23 -14.17 11.88 16.28
C SER A 23 -15.08 10.66 16.14
N MET A 24 -14.68 9.65 15.35
CA MET A 24 -15.46 8.42 15.26
C MET A 24 -15.63 7.71 16.62
N SER A 25 -14.94 8.16 17.68
CA SER A 25 -15.19 7.80 19.08
C SER A 25 -16.49 8.36 19.64
N ASP A 26 -17.02 9.48 19.08
CA ASP A 26 -18.20 10.15 19.62
C ASP A 26 -19.53 9.59 19.10
N ILE A 27 -19.47 8.63 18.15
CA ILE A 27 -20.66 8.01 17.54
C ILE A 27 -21.14 6.76 18.31
N ASN A 28 -20.36 6.27 19.27
CA ASN A 28 -20.68 5.07 20.06
C ASN A 28 -20.77 5.36 21.57
N THR A 29 -21.59 6.35 21.98
CA THR A 29 -21.96 6.49 23.39
C THR A 29 -23.22 5.67 23.68
N ASN A 30 -23.07 4.36 23.81
CA ASN A 30 -23.82 3.59 24.78
C ASN A 30 -22.82 3.18 25.88
N GLU A 31 -22.76 4.02 26.90
CA GLU A 31 -22.08 3.73 28.15
C GLU A 31 -22.80 2.57 28.86
N GLU A 32 -22.38 1.33 28.56
CA GLU A 32 -22.39 0.25 29.55
C GLU A 32 -20.93 0.02 29.95
N GLU A 33 -20.67 0.25 31.23
CA GLU A 33 -19.35 0.09 31.85
C GLU A 33 -18.70 -1.23 31.49
N GLY A 34 -17.52 -1.19 30.81
CA GLY A 34 -16.52 -2.25 30.98
C GLY A 34 -16.05 -3.02 29.77
N LYS A 35 -16.62 -2.92 28.55
CA LYS A 35 -16.03 -3.53 27.35
C LYS A 35 -16.08 -2.58 26.18
N LYS A 36 -14.94 -1.94 25.85
CA LYS A 36 -14.77 -1.32 24.53
C LYS A 36 -15.06 -2.37 23.48
N ASN A 37 -16.07 -2.13 22.64
CA ASN A 37 -16.34 -2.95 21.47
C ASN A 37 -15.24 -2.67 20.42
N LEU A 38 -14.11 -3.35 20.57
CA LEU A 38 -12.99 -3.27 19.62
C LEU A 38 -13.39 -3.97 18.33
N ASN A 39 -13.07 -3.38 17.19
CA ASN A 39 -13.12 -4.12 15.94
C ASN A 39 -12.03 -5.21 15.95
N PHE A 40 -12.12 -6.16 15.01
CA PHE A 40 -11.20 -7.32 15.01
C PHE A 40 -9.72 -6.95 14.83
N ILE A 41 -9.43 -5.82 14.14
CA ILE A 41 -8.04 -5.33 13.95
C ILE A 41 -7.53 -4.74 15.26
N GLU A 42 -8.31 -3.90 15.92
CA GLU A 42 -7.96 -3.34 17.23
C GLU A 42 -7.79 -4.44 18.28
N ALA A 43 -8.67 -5.44 18.27
CA ALA A 43 -8.53 -6.60 19.17
C ALA A 43 -7.22 -7.38 18.93
N ALA A 44 -6.79 -7.51 17.68
CA ALA A 44 -5.52 -8.14 17.34
C ALA A 44 -4.31 -7.29 17.81
N VAL A 45 -4.36 -5.97 17.64
CA VAL A 45 -3.32 -5.04 18.11
C VAL A 45 -3.21 -5.09 19.64
N GLU A 46 -4.33 -5.00 20.37
CA GLU A 46 -4.35 -5.08 21.82
C GLU A 46 -3.78 -6.41 22.33
N LYS A 47 -4.13 -7.53 21.68
CA LYS A 47 -3.56 -8.84 21.99
C LYS A 47 -2.04 -8.86 21.79
N ASP A 48 -1.56 -8.38 20.67
CA ASP A 48 -0.13 -8.35 20.35
C ASP A 48 0.66 -7.46 21.33
N LEU A 49 0.08 -6.34 21.75
CA LEU A 49 0.65 -5.47 22.78
C LEU A 49 0.70 -6.18 24.15
N ALA A 50 -0.37 -6.86 24.56
CA ALA A 50 -0.42 -7.61 25.80
C ALA A 50 0.60 -8.76 25.82
N GLU A 51 0.88 -9.38 24.68
CA GLU A 51 1.90 -10.41 24.50
C GLU A 51 3.33 -9.85 24.37
N GLY A 52 3.51 -8.52 24.41
CA GLY A 52 4.81 -7.85 24.27
C GLY A 52 5.44 -7.99 22.88
N LYS A 53 4.66 -8.34 21.86
CA LYS A 53 5.15 -8.44 20.48
C LYS A 53 5.69 -7.11 19.98
N ASN A 54 6.66 -7.17 19.06
CA ASN A 54 7.29 -6.01 18.45
C ASN A 54 7.86 -4.98 19.45
N GLY A 55 8.17 -5.41 20.69
CA GLY A 55 8.63 -4.52 21.76
C GLY A 55 7.61 -3.46 22.17
N GLY A 56 6.31 -3.77 22.05
CA GLY A 56 5.21 -2.86 22.38
C GLY A 56 5.03 -1.71 21.39
N ARG A 57 5.69 -1.74 20.23
CA ARG A 57 5.56 -0.70 19.21
C ARG A 57 4.40 -0.99 18.28
N VAL A 58 3.58 0.04 18.02
CA VAL A 58 2.56 0.03 16.97
C VAL A 58 3.02 0.89 15.82
N GLN A 59 3.09 0.29 14.64
CA GLN A 59 3.44 0.99 13.42
C GLN A 59 2.51 0.52 12.31
N THR A 60 1.87 1.47 11.66
CA THR A 60 1.02 1.25 10.49
C THR A 60 1.59 1.96 9.27
N ARG A 61 0.99 1.74 8.12
CA ARG A 61 1.34 2.48 6.91
C ARG A 61 0.11 2.67 6.04
N PHE A 62 0.05 3.80 5.36
CA PHE A 62 -0.85 4.04 4.25
C PHE A 62 -0.04 4.04 2.96
N PRO A 63 -0.23 3.05 2.05
CA PRO A 63 0.58 2.88 0.85
C PRO A 63 -0.19 3.26 -0.44
N PRO A 64 -0.48 4.55 -0.70
CA PRO A 64 -1.21 4.93 -1.91
C PRO A 64 -0.33 4.82 -3.16
N GLU A 65 -0.92 4.45 -4.29
CA GLU A 65 -0.35 4.64 -5.62
C GLU A 65 -0.71 6.06 -6.11
N PRO A 66 0.28 6.92 -6.48
CA PRO A 66 0.00 8.31 -6.87
C PRO A 66 -0.44 8.41 -8.33
N ASN A 67 -1.49 7.69 -8.71
CA ASN A 67 -2.05 7.58 -10.07
C ASN A 67 -3.43 8.25 -10.22
N GLY A 68 -3.90 8.97 -9.21
CA GLY A 68 -5.17 9.67 -9.19
C GLY A 68 -5.50 10.26 -7.82
N TYR A 69 -6.59 11.03 -7.77
CA TYR A 69 -7.10 11.61 -6.54
C TYR A 69 -7.75 10.56 -5.65
N LEU A 70 -7.68 10.78 -4.33
CA LEU A 70 -8.31 9.91 -3.35
C LEU A 70 -9.85 10.00 -3.40
N HIS A 71 -10.51 8.96 -2.94
CA HIS A 71 -11.96 8.90 -2.79
C HIS A 71 -12.32 8.39 -1.38
N ILE A 72 -13.62 8.34 -1.08
CA ILE A 72 -14.11 7.98 0.26
C ILE A 72 -13.59 6.62 0.78
N GLY A 73 -13.32 5.66 -0.12
CA GLY A 73 -12.72 4.38 0.25
C GLY A 73 -11.30 4.55 0.83
N HIS A 74 -10.51 5.45 0.25
CA HIS A 74 -9.18 5.78 0.77
C HIS A 74 -9.27 6.53 2.11
N ALA A 75 -10.24 7.44 2.26
CA ALA A 75 -10.46 8.12 3.54
C ALA A 75 -10.74 7.13 4.67
N LYS A 76 -11.53 6.07 4.41
CA LYS A 76 -11.77 5.00 5.37
C LYS A 76 -10.47 4.26 5.76
N ALA A 77 -9.60 3.95 4.80
CA ALA A 77 -8.32 3.31 5.06
C ALA A 77 -7.39 4.23 5.86
N ILE A 78 -7.31 5.51 5.50
CA ILE A 78 -6.53 6.53 6.23
C ILE A 78 -7.00 6.60 7.69
N CYS A 79 -8.30 6.74 7.94
CA CYS A 79 -8.84 6.80 9.29
C CYS A 79 -8.54 5.53 10.10
N LEU A 80 -8.50 4.36 9.45
CA LEU A 80 -8.13 3.11 10.10
C LEU A 80 -6.64 3.08 10.45
N ASP A 81 -5.77 3.29 9.45
CA ASP A 81 -4.32 3.12 9.58
C ASP A 81 -3.73 4.17 10.54
N PHE A 82 -4.07 5.44 10.35
CA PHE A 82 -3.62 6.53 11.21
C PHE A 82 -4.27 6.47 12.59
N GLY A 83 -5.58 6.19 12.64
CA GLY A 83 -6.30 6.14 13.92
C GLY A 83 -5.82 5.02 14.84
N ILE A 84 -5.43 3.85 14.30
CA ILE A 84 -4.81 2.79 15.11
C ILE A 84 -3.47 3.27 15.67
N ALA A 85 -2.61 3.86 14.84
CA ALA A 85 -1.33 4.38 15.31
C ALA A 85 -1.51 5.41 16.43
N GLU A 86 -2.38 6.40 16.25
CA GLU A 86 -2.64 7.45 17.25
C GLU A 86 -3.14 6.89 18.59
N ARG A 87 -4.15 5.99 18.54
CA ARG A 87 -4.74 5.41 19.76
C ARG A 87 -3.75 4.62 20.59
N HIS A 88 -2.71 4.07 19.99
CA HIS A 88 -1.70 3.27 20.66
C HIS A 88 -0.35 3.99 20.82
N GLY A 89 -0.30 5.32 20.61
CA GLY A 89 0.94 6.10 20.71
C GLY A 89 2.02 5.67 19.72
N GLY A 90 1.60 5.08 18.60
CA GLY A 90 2.46 4.62 17.52
C GLY A 90 2.64 5.63 16.41
N ILE A 91 3.17 5.18 15.28
CA ILE A 91 3.34 6.00 14.08
C ILE A 91 2.69 5.35 12.87
N CYS A 92 2.12 6.16 11.99
CA CYS A 92 1.72 5.75 10.66
C CYS A 92 2.67 6.35 9.62
N ASN A 93 3.26 5.54 8.77
CA ASN A 93 4.12 6.00 7.69
C ASN A 93 3.32 6.14 6.38
N LEU A 94 3.60 7.20 5.62
CA LEU A 94 3.12 7.37 4.27
C LEU A 94 4.15 6.77 3.31
N ARG A 95 3.75 5.72 2.58
CA ARG A 95 4.62 5.07 1.62
C ARG A 95 3.99 5.08 0.25
N PHE A 96 4.45 5.92 -0.64
CA PHE A 96 4.01 5.92 -2.02
C PHE A 96 4.46 4.66 -2.76
N ASP A 97 3.49 3.98 -3.40
CA ASP A 97 3.75 2.87 -4.31
C ASP A 97 3.92 3.42 -5.74
N ASP A 98 5.02 4.12 -5.94
CA ASP A 98 5.37 4.86 -7.15
C ASP A 98 6.25 4.02 -8.09
N THR A 99 5.76 2.84 -8.48
CA THR A 99 6.51 1.89 -9.29
C THR A 99 6.16 1.92 -10.78
N ASN A 100 5.16 2.71 -11.17
CA ASN A 100 4.70 2.84 -12.56
C ASN A 100 4.79 4.28 -13.07
N PRO A 101 5.94 4.72 -13.61
CA PRO A 101 6.17 6.12 -14.00
C PRO A 101 5.27 6.61 -15.13
N THR A 102 4.54 5.70 -15.81
CA THR A 102 3.64 6.10 -16.92
C THR A 102 2.28 6.58 -16.44
N LYS A 103 1.93 6.37 -15.18
CA LYS A 103 0.61 6.69 -14.61
C LYS A 103 0.68 7.61 -13.40
N GLU A 104 1.86 7.86 -12.90
CA GLU A 104 2.11 8.57 -11.66
C GLU A 104 2.48 10.02 -11.94
N ASP A 105 1.95 10.93 -11.12
CA ASP A 105 2.19 12.36 -11.24
C ASP A 105 2.44 12.97 -9.86
N GLU A 106 3.35 13.95 -9.81
CA GLU A 106 3.66 14.71 -8.61
C GLU A 106 2.42 15.45 -8.07
N GLU A 107 1.50 15.86 -8.94
CA GLU A 107 0.23 16.48 -8.56
C GLU A 107 -0.56 15.55 -7.62
N TYR A 108 -0.62 14.26 -7.92
CA TYR A 108 -1.32 13.29 -7.06
C TYR A 108 -0.60 13.04 -5.73
N VAL A 109 0.73 13.07 -5.73
CA VAL A 109 1.52 12.97 -4.50
C VAL A 109 1.16 14.11 -3.54
N GLU A 110 1.14 15.35 -4.02
CA GLU A 110 0.79 16.50 -3.19
C GLU A 110 -0.69 16.48 -2.77
N ALA A 111 -1.61 16.15 -3.67
CA ALA A 111 -3.03 16.02 -3.35
C ALA A 111 -3.29 14.97 -2.25
N ILE A 112 -2.60 13.83 -2.30
CA ILE A 112 -2.71 12.79 -1.26
C ILE A 112 -2.22 13.30 0.10
N LYS A 113 -1.12 14.05 0.14
CA LYS A 113 -0.62 14.66 1.36
C LYS A 113 -1.62 15.67 1.93
N GLU A 114 -2.17 16.54 1.09
CA GLU A 114 -3.19 17.51 1.49
C GLU A 114 -4.44 16.82 2.06
N ASP A 115 -4.92 15.76 1.41
CA ASP A 115 -6.09 15.01 1.85
C ASP A 115 -5.89 14.35 3.23
N ILE A 116 -4.71 13.77 3.48
CA ILE A 116 -4.36 13.19 4.79
C ILE A 116 -4.38 14.28 5.87
N GLN A 117 -3.77 15.44 5.60
CA GLN A 117 -3.75 16.56 6.54
C GLN A 117 -5.15 17.16 6.74
N TRP A 118 -5.95 17.24 5.68
CA TRP A 118 -7.33 17.69 5.75
C TRP A 118 -8.20 16.79 6.64
N LEU A 119 -7.93 15.47 6.62
CA LEU A 119 -8.57 14.51 7.52
C LEU A 119 -8.07 14.61 8.97
N GLY A 120 -7.08 15.47 9.25
CA GLY A 120 -6.56 15.74 10.58
C GLY A 120 -5.37 14.86 11.00
N TYR A 121 -4.80 14.08 10.09
CA TYR A 121 -3.69 13.17 10.39
C TYR A 121 -2.34 13.73 9.99
N GLN A 122 -1.30 13.22 10.67
CA GLN A 122 0.10 13.51 10.38
C GLN A 122 0.86 12.18 10.29
N TRP A 123 1.65 12.01 9.22
CA TRP A 123 2.51 10.84 9.06
C TRP A 123 3.81 10.96 9.86
N GLY A 124 4.40 9.81 10.20
CA GLY A 124 5.71 9.75 10.84
C GLY A 124 6.84 9.97 9.83
N ASN A 125 6.92 9.12 8.81
CA ASN A 125 7.90 9.22 7.74
C ASN A 125 7.22 9.09 6.37
N ILE A 126 7.88 9.63 5.33
CA ILE A 126 7.49 9.43 3.94
C ILE A 126 8.54 8.54 3.27
N TYR A 127 8.07 7.57 2.48
CA TYR A 127 8.90 6.70 1.66
C TYR A 127 8.32 6.60 0.25
N TYR A 128 9.20 6.38 -0.72
CA TYR A 128 8.85 6.12 -2.10
C TYR A 128 9.38 4.73 -2.48
N ALA A 129 8.55 3.89 -3.07
CA ALA A 129 8.96 2.53 -3.46
C ALA A 129 10.09 2.57 -4.50
N SER A 130 10.09 3.58 -5.37
CA SER A 130 11.11 3.79 -6.39
C SER A 130 12.53 4.01 -5.82
N ASP A 131 12.66 4.54 -4.60
CA ASP A 131 13.95 4.72 -3.94
C ASP A 131 14.64 3.39 -3.60
N TYR A 132 13.90 2.27 -3.63
CA TYR A 132 14.35 0.95 -3.18
C TYR A 132 14.52 -0.06 -4.31
N PHE A 133 14.50 0.32 -5.58
CA PHE A 133 14.56 -0.61 -6.70
C PHE A 133 15.78 -1.53 -6.66
N GLN A 134 16.96 -1.01 -6.29
CA GLN A 134 18.14 -1.85 -6.16
C GLN A 134 17.98 -2.91 -5.05
N GLN A 135 17.46 -2.52 -3.89
CA GLN A 135 17.21 -3.47 -2.80
C GLN A 135 16.14 -4.50 -3.18
N LEU A 136 15.10 -4.10 -3.90
CA LEU A 136 14.08 -5.03 -4.39
C LEU A 136 14.66 -6.03 -5.39
N TRP A 137 15.56 -5.58 -6.24
CA TRP A 137 16.33 -6.46 -7.13
C TRP A 137 17.17 -7.46 -6.35
N ASP A 138 17.90 -7.02 -5.35
CA ASP A 138 18.75 -7.89 -4.52
C ASP A 138 17.90 -8.91 -3.74
N PHE A 139 16.74 -8.50 -3.22
CA PHE A 139 15.79 -9.42 -2.58
C PHE A 139 15.20 -10.43 -3.57
N ALA A 140 14.90 -10.03 -4.80
CA ALA A 140 14.43 -10.94 -5.84
C ALA A 140 15.49 -12.01 -6.17
N ILE A 141 16.76 -11.62 -6.34
CA ILE A 141 17.90 -12.54 -6.51
C ILE A 141 17.93 -13.54 -5.34
N ARG A 142 17.89 -13.04 -4.12
CA ARG A 142 17.92 -13.88 -2.92
C ARG A 142 16.75 -14.87 -2.86
N LEU A 143 15.54 -14.45 -3.19
CA LEU A 143 14.37 -15.32 -3.23
C LEU A 143 14.53 -16.44 -4.26
N ILE A 144 15.14 -16.16 -5.42
CA ILE A 144 15.44 -17.18 -6.42
C ILE A 144 16.48 -18.15 -5.89
N GLU A 145 17.59 -17.65 -5.30
CA GLU A 145 18.66 -18.47 -4.73
C GLU A 145 18.18 -19.39 -3.60
N GLU A 146 17.23 -18.90 -2.78
CA GLU A 146 16.59 -19.70 -1.76
C GLU A 146 15.50 -20.66 -2.29
N GLY A 147 15.29 -20.70 -3.62
CA GLY A 147 14.29 -21.55 -4.27
C GLY A 147 12.84 -21.11 -3.98
N LYS A 148 12.62 -19.88 -3.50
CA LYS A 148 11.31 -19.31 -3.14
C LYS A 148 10.67 -18.50 -4.27
N ALA A 149 11.38 -18.26 -5.35
CA ALA A 149 10.87 -17.59 -6.54
C ALA A 149 11.38 -18.31 -7.81
N TYR A 150 10.71 -18.12 -8.92
CA TYR A 150 11.03 -18.71 -10.21
C TYR A 150 10.59 -17.81 -11.35
N ILE A 151 11.18 -17.99 -12.53
CA ILE A 151 10.76 -17.32 -13.76
C ILE A 151 9.70 -18.15 -14.46
N ASP A 152 8.57 -17.50 -14.77
CA ASP A 152 7.41 -18.06 -15.43
C ASP A 152 7.26 -17.45 -16.83
N GLU A 153 7.14 -18.30 -17.84
CA GLU A 153 6.98 -17.90 -19.25
C GLU A 153 5.51 -17.93 -19.70
N GLN A 154 4.58 -18.15 -18.78
CA GLN A 154 3.17 -18.17 -19.11
C GLN A 154 2.66 -16.76 -19.40
N THR A 155 1.73 -16.67 -20.36
CA THR A 155 1.03 -15.41 -20.62
C THR A 155 0.10 -15.02 -19.47
N SER A 156 -0.28 -13.76 -19.42
CA SER A 156 -1.24 -13.26 -18.41
C SER A 156 -2.56 -14.03 -18.45
N GLU A 157 -3.03 -14.43 -19.63
CA GLU A 157 -4.24 -15.22 -19.81
C GLU A 157 -4.10 -16.63 -19.23
N GLN A 158 -2.96 -17.28 -19.47
CA GLN A 158 -2.68 -18.61 -18.91
C GLN A 158 -2.62 -18.57 -17.38
N ILE A 159 -1.95 -17.56 -16.84
CA ILE A 159 -1.86 -17.34 -15.38
C ILE A 159 -3.27 -17.07 -14.80
N ALA A 160 -4.08 -16.25 -15.47
CA ALA A 160 -5.44 -15.94 -15.02
C ALA A 160 -6.35 -17.18 -15.00
N GLN A 161 -6.24 -18.06 -16.01
CA GLN A 161 -6.99 -19.32 -16.09
C GLN A 161 -6.58 -20.31 -14.98
N GLN A 162 -5.33 -20.30 -14.58
CA GLN A 162 -4.79 -21.21 -13.57
C GLN A 162 -4.93 -20.70 -12.14
N LYS A 163 -5.24 -19.42 -11.95
CA LYS A 163 -5.23 -18.73 -10.64
C LYS A 163 -6.14 -19.39 -9.59
N GLY A 164 -7.19 -20.12 -10.01
CA GLY A 164 -8.20 -20.65 -9.10
C GLY A 164 -9.18 -19.59 -8.60
N THR A 165 -10.00 -19.96 -7.63
CA THR A 165 -11.03 -19.12 -7.00
C THR A 165 -10.89 -19.23 -5.47
N PRO A 166 -11.60 -18.42 -4.68
CA PRO A 166 -11.59 -18.55 -3.22
C PRO A 166 -12.03 -19.95 -2.71
N THR A 167 -12.74 -20.72 -3.54
CA THR A 167 -13.27 -22.04 -3.20
C THR A 167 -12.63 -23.19 -3.97
N GLN A 168 -11.77 -22.88 -4.96
CA GLN A 168 -11.08 -23.89 -5.78
C GLN A 168 -9.60 -23.57 -5.86
N PRO A 169 -8.71 -24.49 -5.51
CA PRO A 169 -7.27 -24.28 -5.64
C PRO A 169 -6.88 -24.03 -7.09
N GLY A 170 -5.85 -23.22 -7.29
CA GLY A 170 -5.26 -23.01 -8.61
C GLY A 170 -4.44 -24.20 -9.08
N ILE A 171 -4.04 -24.15 -10.35
CA ILE A 171 -3.15 -25.10 -10.97
C ILE A 171 -1.73 -24.55 -10.91
N GLU A 172 -0.78 -25.36 -10.48
CA GLU A 172 0.63 -24.95 -10.44
C GLU A 172 1.17 -24.69 -11.85
N SER A 173 2.00 -23.64 -11.95
CA SER A 173 2.74 -23.38 -13.19
C SER A 173 3.69 -24.53 -13.52
N PRO A 174 3.82 -24.93 -14.81
CA PRO A 174 4.82 -25.90 -15.23
C PRO A 174 6.26 -25.44 -14.96
N TYR A 175 6.47 -24.12 -14.77
CA TYR A 175 7.78 -23.53 -14.51
C TYR A 175 8.09 -23.38 -13.00
N ARG A 176 7.14 -23.73 -12.10
CA ARG A 176 7.30 -23.56 -10.64
C ARG A 176 8.56 -24.24 -10.09
N ASN A 177 8.94 -25.37 -10.68
CA ASN A 177 10.09 -26.17 -10.26
C ASN A 177 11.31 -26.00 -11.19
N ARG A 178 11.37 -24.88 -11.94
CA ARG A 178 12.54 -24.55 -12.78
C ARG A 178 13.81 -24.51 -11.92
N PRO A 179 14.96 -25.02 -12.43
CA PRO A 179 16.24 -24.94 -11.73
C PRO A 179 16.59 -23.50 -11.33
N ILE A 180 17.21 -23.36 -10.15
CA ILE A 180 17.58 -22.05 -9.59
C ILE A 180 18.51 -21.31 -10.55
N GLU A 181 19.53 -21.97 -11.07
CA GLU A 181 20.52 -21.39 -11.99
C GLU A 181 19.87 -20.86 -13.28
N GLU A 182 18.88 -21.58 -13.79
CA GLU A 182 18.13 -21.18 -14.99
C GLU A 182 17.28 -19.95 -14.69
N SER A 183 16.56 -19.94 -13.56
CA SER A 183 15.77 -18.79 -13.12
C SER A 183 16.63 -17.55 -12.91
N LEU A 184 17.81 -17.69 -12.29
CA LEU A 184 18.77 -16.60 -12.11
C LEU A 184 19.29 -16.05 -13.45
N ALA A 185 19.65 -16.94 -14.38
CA ALA A 185 20.13 -16.53 -15.69
C ALA A 185 19.06 -15.76 -16.48
N LEU A 186 17.82 -16.25 -16.48
CA LEU A 186 16.69 -15.59 -17.13
C LEU A 186 16.36 -14.24 -16.46
N PHE A 187 16.35 -14.18 -15.14
CA PHE A 187 16.09 -12.93 -14.42
C PHE A 187 17.13 -11.85 -14.75
N LYS A 188 18.41 -12.20 -14.83
CA LYS A 188 19.46 -11.27 -15.27
C LYS A 188 19.25 -10.81 -16.71
N LYS A 189 18.85 -11.69 -17.62
CA LYS A 189 18.55 -11.35 -19.03
C LYS A 189 17.32 -10.44 -19.17
N MET A 190 16.33 -10.55 -18.29
CA MET A 190 15.21 -9.60 -18.24
C MET A 190 15.70 -8.17 -17.96
N ASN A 191 16.67 -8.02 -17.07
CA ASN A 191 17.23 -6.71 -16.72
C ASN A 191 18.09 -6.09 -17.83
N THR A 192 18.76 -6.91 -18.66
CA THR A 192 19.60 -6.41 -19.76
C THR A 192 18.81 -6.09 -21.03
N GLY A 193 17.51 -6.40 -21.05
CA GLY A 193 16.66 -6.21 -22.23
C GLY A 193 16.84 -7.30 -23.31
N GLU A 194 17.58 -8.37 -23.02
CA GLU A 194 17.69 -9.52 -23.93
C GLU A 194 16.36 -10.28 -24.07
N ILE A 195 15.48 -10.16 -23.07
CA ILE A 195 14.14 -10.73 -23.06
C ILE A 195 13.14 -9.61 -23.28
N ALA A 196 12.23 -9.78 -24.22
CA ALA A 196 11.21 -8.79 -24.53
C ALA A 196 10.30 -8.54 -23.31
N GLU A 197 9.85 -7.29 -23.16
CA GLU A 197 8.92 -6.91 -22.12
C GLU A 197 7.63 -7.74 -22.18
N GLY A 198 7.17 -8.23 -21.04
CA GLY A 198 5.97 -9.06 -20.92
C GLY A 198 6.15 -10.53 -21.32
N ALA A 199 7.31 -10.95 -21.84
CA ALA A 199 7.55 -12.34 -22.22
C ALA A 199 7.69 -13.29 -21.03
N MET A 200 8.16 -12.78 -19.89
CA MET A 200 8.36 -13.56 -18.67
C MET A 200 8.04 -12.71 -17.44
N VAL A 201 7.73 -13.38 -16.34
CA VAL A 201 7.49 -12.74 -15.04
C VAL A 201 8.21 -13.50 -13.93
N LEU A 202 8.66 -12.78 -12.90
CA LEU A 202 9.14 -13.38 -11.66
C LEU A 202 7.94 -13.67 -10.75
N ARG A 203 7.84 -14.91 -10.26
CA ARG A 203 6.77 -15.33 -9.33
C ARG A 203 7.35 -15.95 -8.07
N ALA A 204 6.73 -15.64 -6.93
CA ALA A 204 6.96 -16.36 -5.69
C ALA A 204 6.31 -17.75 -5.71
N LYS A 205 6.89 -18.69 -4.98
CA LYS A 205 6.34 -20.05 -4.77
C LYS A 205 5.29 -20.07 -3.67
#